data_e52dda2a629958c859b7493f196d49ef
#
_entry.id   e52dda2a629958c859b7493f196d49ef
#
_cell.length_a   1.000
_cell.length_b   1.000
_cell.length_c   1.000
_cell.angle_alpha   90.00
_cell.angle_beta   90.00
_cell.angle_gamma   90.00
#
_symmetry.space_group_name_H-M   'P 1'
#
loop_
_entity.id
_entity.type
_entity.pdbx_description
1 polymer ?
#
loop_
_entity_poly.entity_id
_entity_poly.type
_entity_poly.pdbx_seq_one_letter_code
_entity_poly.pdbx_strand_id
1 'polypeptide(L)'
;CRCIWMPTYQSAFDMRKKGGGVPVLDAQGKVLPEVVKVMEICADADIIFATGHSSPDECVVLTAKAKEVGVKKAVVTHASQAPWKLSMDQAKACIDNGAYLEHSVLPYFKGPHAVIPGYREQPQVTMEEFASYIALAPDRQFISTDLGQALNPNPVDGMRTFITGLRKAGVKDDVL
;
A
#
# COMPACT_ATOMS: atom_id res chain seq x y z
N CYS A 1 -11.63 13.64 -9.97
CA CYS A 1 -10.96 12.55 -9.26
C CYS A 1 -9.52 12.43 -9.74
N ARG A 2 -8.57 12.11 -8.87
CA ARG A 2 -7.15 11.91 -9.23
C ARG A 2 -6.67 10.49 -8.91
N CYS A 3 -7.44 9.76 -8.11
CA CYS A 3 -7.13 8.40 -7.72
C CYS A 3 -8.44 7.63 -7.47
N ILE A 4 -8.47 6.36 -7.89
CA ILE A 4 -9.53 5.43 -7.54
C ILE A 4 -8.89 4.29 -6.75
N TRP A 5 -9.34 4.10 -5.51
CA TRP A 5 -8.96 2.95 -4.67
C TRP A 5 -9.92 1.79 -4.88
N MET A 6 -9.38 0.60 -4.98
CA MET A 6 -10.17 -0.61 -4.80
C MET A 6 -10.69 -0.66 -3.35
N PRO A 7 -11.63 -1.55 -3.02
CA PRO A 7 -12.22 -1.60 -1.69
C PRO A 7 -11.16 -1.61 -0.57
N THR A 8 -11.41 -0.81 0.49
CA THR A 8 -10.59 -0.77 1.70
C THR A 8 -11.25 -1.63 2.80
N TYR A 9 -11.83 -1.05 3.84
CA TYR A 9 -12.45 -1.79 4.95
C TYR A 9 -13.57 -2.78 4.53
N GLN A 10 -14.14 -2.61 3.34
CA GLN A 10 -15.11 -3.52 2.76
C GLN A 10 -14.48 -4.49 1.73
N SER A 11 -13.16 -4.56 1.62
CA SER A 11 -12.51 -5.55 0.76
C SER A 11 -12.82 -6.97 1.24
N ALA A 12 -12.87 -7.93 0.32
CA ALA A 12 -13.06 -9.32 0.69
C ALA A 12 -11.94 -9.81 1.61
N PHE A 13 -10.72 -9.32 1.43
CA PHE A 13 -9.59 -9.65 2.29
C PHE A 13 -9.75 -9.13 3.73
N ASP A 14 -10.16 -7.89 3.96
CA ASP A 14 -10.41 -7.37 5.30
C ASP A 14 -11.61 -8.04 5.97
N MET A 15 -12.62 -8.37 5.19
CA MET A 15 -13.85 -9.01 5.66
C MET A 15 -13.75 -10.54 5.82
N ARG A 16 -12.61 -11.17 5.46
CA ARG A 16 -12.45 -12.65 5.42
C ARG A 16 -12.81 -13.38 6.71
N LYS A 17 -12.65 -12.73 7.86
CA LYS A 17 -13.02 -13.32 9.17
C LYS A 17 -14.50 -13.13 9.52
N LYS A 18 -15.16 -12.13 8.94
CA LYS A 18 -16.56 -11.78 9.21
C LYS A 18 -17.51 -12.32 8.13
N GLY A 19 -16.97 -12.71 6.99
CA GLY A 19 -17.72 -13.06 5.79
C GLY A 19 -18.17 -11.85 5.00
N GLY A 20 -18.42 -12.05 3.71
CA GLY A 20 -18.77 -10.97 2.78
C GLY A 20 -17.58 -10.15 2.33
N GLY A 21 -17.82 -8.89 2.01
CA GLY A 21 -16.83 -7.99 1.42
C GLY A 21 -16.89 -7.96 -0.10
N VAL A 22 -16.23 -6.97 -0.68
CA VAL A 22 -16.19 -6.74 -2.13
C VAL A 22 -14.93 -7.39 -2.70
N PRO A 23 -15.06 -8.45 -3.52
CA PRO A 23 -13.92 -9.11 -4.13
C PRO A 23 -13.35 -8.27 -5.29
N VAL A 24 -12.08 -8.47 -5.60
CA VAL A 24 -11.42 -7.92 -6.78
C VAL A 24 -11.05 -9.01 -7.79
N LEU A 25 -11.02 -10.28 -7.34
CA LEU A 25 -10.79 -11.47 -8.15
C LEU A 25 -11.98 -12.40 -8.08
N ASP A 26 -12.16 -13.20 -9.12
CA ASP A 26 -13.11 -14.32 -9.14
C ASP A 26 -12.55 -15.57 -8.41
N ALA A 27 -13.35 -16.64 -8.36
CA ALA A 27 -12.95 -17.89 -7.72
C ALA A 27 -11.78 -18.61 -8.43
N GLN A 28 -11.43 -18.22 -9.64
CA GLN A 28 -10.31 -18.73 -10.42
C GLN A 28 -9.06 -17.83 -10.31
N GLY A 29 -9.12 -16.76 -9.50
CA GLY A 29 -8.03 -15.81 -9.29
C GLY A 29 -7.84 -14.81 -10.43
N LYS A 30 -8.83 -14.64 -11.32
CA LYS A 30 -8.81 -13.62 -12.38
C LYS A 30 -9.44 -12.34 -11.89
N VAL A 31 -8.91 -11.20 -12.37
CA VAL A 31 -9.47 -9.88 -12.07
C VAL A 31 -10.90 -9.80 -12.62
N LEU A 32 -11.82 -9.38 -11.77
CA LEU A 32 -13.25 -9.23 -12.13
C LEU A 32 -13.44 -8.21 -13.27
N PRO A 33 -14.39 -8.42 -14.19
CA PRO A 33 -14.65 -7.50 -15.30
C PRO A 33 -14.93 -6.07 -14.84
N GLU A 34 -15.62 -5.90 -13.71
CA GLU A 34 -15.92 -4.59 -13.12
C GLU A 34 -14.65 -3.86 -12.68
N VAL A 35 -13.66 -4.58 -12.14
CA VAL A 35 -12.36 -4.03 -11.75
C VAL A 35 -11.55 -3.67 -13.00
N VAL A 36 -11.59 -4.50 -14.04
CA VAL A 36 -10.95 -4.19 -15.34
C VAL A 36 -11.52 -2.90 -15.91
N LYS A 37 -12.85 -2.72 -15.86
CA LYS A 37 -13.49 -1.48 -16.31
C LYS A 37 -13.04 -0.25 -15.53
N VAL A 38 -12.81 -0.37 -14.23
CA VAL A 38 -12.23 0.70 -13.42
C VAL A 38 -10.78 1.00 -13.87
N MET A 39 -9.99 -0.03 -14.17
CA MET A 39 -8.63 0.15 -14.70
C MET A 39 -8.62 0.88 -16.05
N GLU A 40 -9.55 0.52 -16.96
CA GLU A 40 -9.73 1.20 -18.25
C GLU A 40 -10.03 2.69 -18.06
N ILE A 41 -10.96 3.03 -17.15
CA ILE A 41 -11.25 4.42 -16.78
C ILE A 41 -10.01 5.14 -16.26
N CYS A 42 -9.21 4.46 -15.42
CA CYS A 42 -7.98 5.05 -14.88
C CYS A 42 -6.93 5.27 -15.97
N ALA A 43 -6.80 4.34 -16.93
CA ALA A 43 -5.89 4.46 -18.05
C ALA A 43 -6.28 5.60 -18.97
N ASP A 44 -7.55 5.68 -19.38
CA ASP A 44 -8.09 6.70 -20.28
C ASP A 44 -8.00 8.12 -19.68
N ALA A 45 -8.29 8.26 -18.39
CA ALA A 45 -8.28 9.53 -17.70
C ALA A 45 -6.88 9.92 -17.15
N ASP A 46 -5.86 9.07 -17.33
CA ASP A 46 -4.50 9.23 -16.79
C ASP A 46 -4.48 9.51 -15.26
N ILE A 47 -5.32 8.81 -14.51
CA ILE A 47 -5.42 8.90 -13.05
C ILE A 47 -4.86 7.64 -12.36
N ILE A 48 -4.64 7.73 -11.05
CA ILE A 48 -4.10 6.65 -10.25
C ILE A 48 -5.15 5.55 -10.05
N PHE A 49 -4.75 4.29 -10.28
CA PHE A 49 -5.41 3.10 -9.81
C PHE A 49 -4.68 2.57 -8.58
N ALA A 50 -5.34 2.48 -7.44
CA ALA A 50 -4.75 1.98 -6.19
C ALA A 50 -5.41 0.68 -5.73
N THR A 51 -4.61 -0.28 -5.25
CA THR A 51 -5.08 -1.62 -4.90
C THR A 51 -5.99 -1.68 -3.68
N GLY A 52 -6.08 -0.59 -2.90
CA GLY A 52 -6.86 -0.58 -1.67
C GLY A 52 -6.34 -1.62 -0.66
N HIS A 53 -7.25 -2.23 0.08
CA HIS A 53 -6.93 -3.28 1.05
C HIS A 53 -7.00 -4.69 0.44
N SER A 54 -6.47 -4.85 -0.77
CA SER A 54 -6.31 -6.17 -1.39
C SER A 54 -5.22 -6.97 -0.66
N SER A 55 -5.32 -8.30 -0.70
CA SER A 55 -4.26 -9.16 -0.16
C SER A 55 -2.96 -9.01 -0.94
N PRO A 56 -1.82 -9.43 -0.38
CA PRO A 56 -0.54 -9.43 -1.09
C PRO A 56 -0.57 -10.14 -2.45
N ASP A 57 -1.24 -11.29 -2.52
CA ASP A 57 -1.36 -12.05 -3.78
C ASP A 57 -2.27 -11.34 -4.79
N GLU A 58 -3.38 -10.76 -4.32
CA GLU A 58 -4.26 -9.94 -5.15
C GLU A 58 -3.52 -8.72 -5.72
N CYS A 59 -2.64 -8.08 -4.94
CA CYS A 59 -1.85 -6.94 -5.42
C CYS A 59 -0.97 -7.30 -6.63
N VAL A 60 -0.33 -8.48 -6.62
CA VAL A 60 0.48 -8.96 -7.76
C VAL A 60 -0.40 -9.14 -9.01
N VAL A 61 -1.56 -9.77 -8.86
CA VAL A 61 -2.50 -10.01 -9.97
C VAL A 61 -3.08 -8.69 -10.50
N LEU A 62 -3.48 -7.79 -9.59
CA LEU A 62 -4.04 -6.48 -9.96
C LEU A 62 -3.03 -5.61 -10.70
N THR A 63 -1.77 -5.57 -10.24
CA THR A 63 -0.73 -4.76 -10.90
C THR A 63 -0.35 -5.32 -12.27
N ALA A 64 -0.31 -6.65 -12.43
CA ALA A 64 -0.11 -7.28 -13.73
C ALA A 64 -1.24 -6.93 -14.72
N LYS A 65 -2.51 -7.01 -14.26
CA LYS A 65 -3.66 -6.64 -15.10
C LYS A 65 -3.68 -5.14 -15.41
N ALA A 66 -3.34 -4.29 -14.45
CA ALA A 66 -3.25 -2.85 -14.66
C ALA A 66 -2.24 -2.48 -15.75
N LYS A 67 -1.07 -3.14 -15.76
CA LYS A 67 -0.07 -3.02 -16.84
C LYS A 67 -0.63 -3.44 -18.20
N GLU A 68 -1.33 -4.58 -18.26
CA GLU A 68 -1.95 -5.10 -19.49
C GLU A 68 -2.98 -4.12 -20.06
N VAL A 69 -3.80 -3.53 -19.19
CA VAL A 69 -4.85 -2.54 -19.57
C VAL A 69 -4.23 -1.17 -19.95
N GLY A 70 -2.98 -0.91 -19.60
CA GLY A 70 -2.31 0.35 -19.92
C GLY A 70 -2.39 1.42 -18.83
N VAL A 71 -2.71 1.05 -17.59
CA VAL A 71 -2.66 1.95 -16.44
C VAL A 71 -1.20 2.36 -16.18
N LYS A 72 -0.90 3.66 -16.30
CA LYS A 72 0.45 4.20 -16.11
C LYS A 72 0.80 4.45 -14.63
N LYS A 73 -0.21 4.60 -13.78
CA LYS A 73 -0.08 5.03 -12.38
C LYS A 73 -0.78 4.02 -11.46
N ALA A 74 -0.29 2.77 -11.46
CA ALA A 74 -0.74 1.77 -10.51
C ALA A 74 -0.03 1.95 -9.17
N VAL A 75 -0.76 1.87 -8.04
CA VAL A 75 -0.23 2.03 -6.68
C VAL A 75 -0.64 0.84 -5.84
N VAL A 76 0.31 0.21 -5.17
CA VAL A 76 0.05 -0.75 -4.10
C VAL A 76 -0.08 0.01 -2.79
N THR A 77 -1.29 0.01 -2.24
CA THR A 77 -1.62 0.66 -0.97
C THR A 77 -1.05 -0.15 0.19
N HIS A 78 -0.42 0.52 1.16
CA HIS A 78 0.09 -0.10 2.40
C HIS A 78 1.09 -1.25 2.19
N ALA A 79 1.97 -1.15 1.18
CA ALA A 79 2.85 -2.23 0.75
C ALA A 79 3.72 -2.86 1.86
N SER A 80 4.04 -2.11 2.93
CA SER A 80 4.82 -2.58 4.08
C SER A 80 4.02 -2.80 5.37
N GLN A 81 2.69 -2.60 5.35
CA GLN A 81 1.84 -2.64 6.55
C GLN A 81 1.03 -3.94 6.63
N ALA A 82 1.14 -4.69 7.73
CA ALA A 82 0.24 -5.81 8.00
C ALA A 82 -1.22 -5.32 8.20
N PRO A 83 -2.24 -6.07 7.73
CA PRO A 83 -2.14 -7.41 7.13
C PRO A 83 -1.86 -7.43 5.61
N TRP A 84 -1.73 -6.28 4.95
CA TRP A 84 -1.56 -6.13 3.49
C TRP A 84 -0.09 -6.18 3.05
N LYS A 85 0.82 -6.35 4.00
CA LYS A 85 2.27 -6.33 3.78
C LYS A 85 2.70 -7.35 2.73
N LEU A 86 3.36 -6.85 1.67
CA LEU A 86 4.00 -7.68 0.65
C LEU A 86 5.25 -8.37 1.19
N SER A 87 5.54 -9.56 0.73
CA SER A 87 6.92 -10.09 0.77
C SER A 87 7.81 -9.29 -0.19
N MET A 88 9.15 -9.41 -0.04
CA MET A 88 10.07 -8.74 -0.95
C MET A 88 9.92 -9.22 -2.40
N ASP A 89 9.60 -10.50 -2.62
CA ASP A 89 9.34 -11.04 -3.95
C ASP A 89 8.05 -10.49 -4.56
N GLN A 90 6.97 -10.37 -3.77
CA GLN A 90 5.72 -9.75 -4.21
C GLN A 90 5.90 -8.26 -4.49
N ALA A 91 6.66 -7.54 -3.63
CA ALA A 91 6.99 -6.13 -3.85
C ALA A 91 7.73 -5.94 -5.18
N LYS A 92 8.75 -6.77 -5.43
CA LYS A 92 9.49 -6.78 -6.70
C LYS A 92 8.58 -7.10 -7.88
N ALA A 93 7.72 -8.11 -7.78
CA ALA A 93 6.78 -8.46 -8.85
C ALA A 93 5.84 -7.29 -9.18
N CYS A 94 5.31 -6.58 -8.17
CA CYS A 94 4.49 -5.39 -8.37
C CYS A 94 5.27 -4.25 -9.06
N ILE A 95 6.54 -4.03 -8.67
CA ILE A 95 7.43 -3.06 -9.31
C ILE A 95 7.70 -3.43 -10.76
N ASP A 96 8.00 -4.70 -11.07
CA ASP A 96 8.23 -5.21 -12.43
C ASP A 96 6.97 -5.08 -13.30
N ASN A 97 5.78 -5.08 -12.69
CA ASN A 97 4.52 -4.74 -13.32
C ASN A 97 4.33 -3.23 -13.55
N GLY A 98 5.25 -2.38 -13.09
CA GLY A 98 5.22 -0.93 -13.25
C GLY A 98 4.49 -0.19 -12.15
N ALA A 99 4.13 -0.85 -11.04
CA ALA A 99 3.45 -0.21 -9.92
C ALA A 99 4.42 0.60 -9.05
N TYR A 100 3.84 1.58 -8.34
CA TYR A 100 4.47 2.27 -7.23
C TYR A 100 4.03 1.61 -5.92
N LEU A 101 4.92 1.56 -4.94
CA LEU A 101 4.60 1.07 -3.60
C LEU A 101 4.43 2.24 -2.64
N GLU A 102 3.29 2.27 -1.94
CA GLU A 102 3.03 3.24 -0.90
C GLU A 102 3.51 2.71 0.45
N HIS A 103 4.30 3.53 1.15
CA HIS A 103 4.72 3.30 2.53
C HIS A 103 4.16 4.38 3.44
N SER A 104 3.18 4.04 4.26
CA SER A 104 2.63 4.96 5.26
C SER A 104 3.38 4.82 6.59
N VAL A 105 3.58 5.93 7.30
CA VAL A 105 4.29 5.92 8.59
C VAL A 105 3.45 5.35 9.73
N LEU A 106 2.13 5.27 9.58
CA LEU A 106 1.22 4.81 10.64
C LEU A 106 1.68 3.52 11.35
N PRO A 107 2.12 2.44 10.66
CA PRO A 107 2.54 1.21 11.34
C PRO A 107 3.80 1.37 12.19
N TYR A 108 4.59 2.42 12.02
CA TYR A 108 5.69 2.73 12.94
C TYR A 108 5.19 3.10 14.36
N PHE A 109 4.00 3.69 14.47
CA PHE A 109 3.37 4.06 15.74
C PHE A 109 2.55 2.92 16.37
N LYS A 110 2.57 1.71 15.80
CA LYS A 110 1.94 0.49 16.34
C LYS A 110 2.91 -0.30 17.21
N GLY A 111 2.45 -1.41 17.76
CA GLY A 111 3.25 -2.28 18.62
C GLY A 111 3.10 -1.99 20.11
N PRO A 112 3.82 -2.70 20.99
CA PRO A 112 3.57 -2.74 22.43
C PRO A 112 3.56 -1.38 23.15
N HIS A 113 4.26 -0.40 22.58
CA HIS A 113 4.38 0.95 23.15
C HIS A 113 3.44 1.97 22.51
N ALA A 114 2.50 1.52 21.66
CA ALA A 114 1.54 2.41 21.02
C ALA A 114 0.69 3.18 22.04
N VAL A 115 0.51 4.48 21.76
CA VAL A 115 -0.37 5.36 22.58
C VAL A 115 -1.82 4.90 22.47
N ILE A 116 -2.25 4.51 21.27
CA ILE A 116 -3.60 3.99 21.01
C ILE A 116 -3.67 2.53 21.46
N PRO A 117 -4.52 2.18 22.47
CA PRO A 117 -4.56 0.81 22.99
C PRO A 117 -4.78 -0.27 21.93
N GLY A 118 -5.66 -0.04 20.97
CA GLY A 118 -5.96 -0.98 19.87
C GLY A 118 -4.81 -1.22 18.89
N TYR A 119 -3.71 -0.46 18.98
CA TYR A 119 -2.52 -0.64 18.16
C TYR A 119 -1.44 -1.49 18.84
N ARG A 120 -1.56 -1.77 20.14
CA ARG A 120 -0.52 -2.46 20.92
C ARG A 120 -0.28 -3.89 20.49
N GLU A 121 -1.32 -4.55 19.99
CA GLU A 121 -1.25 -5.93 19.49
C GLU A 121 -0.99 -6.01 17.97
N GLN A 122 -0.88 -4.85 17.29
CA GLN A 122 -0.64 -4.80 15.87
C GLN A 122 0.86 -4.78 15.59
N PRO A 123 1.33 -5.45 14.51
CA PRO A 123 2.73 -5.42 14.13
C PRO A 123 3.24 -4.00 13.87
N GLN A 124 4.38 -3.68 14.46
CA GLN A 124 5.13 -2.47 14.14
C GLN A 124 5.99 -2.70 12.90
N VAL A 125 6.20 -1.65 12.11
CA VAL A 125 7.18 -1.62 11.02
C VAL A 125 8.31 -0.69 11.44
N THR A 126 9.56 -1.14 11.33
CA THR A 126 10.73 -0.33 11.68
C THR A 126 11.18 0.55 10.53
N MET A 127 11.99 1.56 10.80
CA MET A 127 12.54 2.43 9.76
C MET A 127 13.50 1.68 8.82
N GLU A 128 14.25 0.72 9.36
CA GLU A 128 15.12 -0.17 8.60
C GLU A 128 14.33 -1.07 7.66
N GLU A 129 13.16 -1.52 8.10
CA GLU A 129 12.27 -2.31 7.26
C GLU A 129 11.70 -1.48 6.11
N PHE A 130 11.23 -0.26 6.35
CA PHE A 130 10.84 0.66 5.28
C PHE A 130 11.99 0.93 4.31
N ALA A 131 13.20 1.19 4.84
CA ALA A 131 14.39 1.42 4.02
C ALA A 131 14.71 0.23 3.11
N SER A 132 14.47 -1.01 3.58
CA SER A 132 14.68 -2.22 2.77
C SER A 132 13.73 -2.32 1.57
N TYR A 133 12.47 -1.90 1.72
CA TYR A 133 11.53 -1.79 0.58
C TYR A 133 11.96 -0.69 -0.38
N ILE A 134 12.30 0.49 0.14
CA ILE A 134 12.72 1.64 -0.68
C ILE A 134 13.94 1.28 -1.52
N ALA A 135 14.87 0.50 -0.98
CA ALA A 135 16.08 0.06 -1.67
C ALA A 135 15.83 -0.87 -2.87
N LEU A 136 14.65 -1.50 -2.99
CA LEU A 136 14.31 -2.35 -4.14
C LEU A 136 14.28 -1.56 -5.46
N ALA A 137 13.69 -0.39 -5.46
CA ALA A 137 13.60 0.51 -6.60
C ALA A 137 13.18 1.90 -6.09
N PRO A 138 14.11 2.79 -5.74
CA PRO A 138 13.79 4.08 -5.11
C PRO A 138 12.85 4.97 -5.93
N ASP A 139 12.91 4.89 -7.26
CA ASP A 139 12.06 5.62 -8.20
C ASP A 139 10.63 5.06 -8.32
N ARG A 140 10.35 3.94 -7.68
CA ARG A 140 9.04 3.27 -7.64
C ARG A 140 8.42 3.23 -6.24
N GLN A 141 8.89 4.07 -5.35
CA GLN A 141 8.40 4.16 -3.99
C GLN A 141 7.89 5.57 -3.70
N PHE A 142 6.94 5.68 -2.80
CA PHE A 142 6.61 6.97 -2.18
C PHE A 142 6.15 6.77 -0.74
N ILE A 143 6.30 7.82 0.05
CA ILE A 143 5.93 7.83 1.46
C ILE A 143 4.68 8.66 1.68
N SER A 144 3.86 8.20 2.62
CA SER A 144 2.63 8.85 3.07
C SER A 144 2.50 8.76 4.59
N THR A 145 1.44 9.25 5.16
CA THR A 145 1.30 9.19 6.62
C THR A 145 0.25 8.22 7.10
N ASP A 146 -0.90 8.14 6.44
CA ASP A 146 -2.11 7.46 6.92
C ASP A 146 -2.49 7.88 8.35
N LEU A 147 -2.15 9.13 8.73
CA LEU A 147 -2.44 9.72 10.03
C LEU A 147 -3.65 10.65 9.95
N GLY A 148 -4.30 10.83 11.10
CA GLY A 148 -5.53 11.63 11.25
C GLY A 148 -6.40 11.08 12.36
N GLN A 149 -6.06 9.91 12.90
CA GLN A 149 -6.75 9.29 14.03
C GLN A 149 -6.38 10.04 15.31
N ALA A 150 -7.35 10.18 16.20
CA ALA A 150 -7.11 10.78 17.52
C ALA A 150 -5.97 10.06 18.26
N LEU A 151 -5.15 10.81 18.98
CA LEU A 151 -3.99 10.36 19.75
C LEU A 151 -2.75 9.96 18.92
N ASN A 152 -2.82 9.93 17.61
CA ASN A 152 -1.64 9.87 16.76
C ASN A 152 -1.02 11.27 16.58
N PRO A 153 0.26 11.36 16.21
CA PRO A 153 0.85 12.62 15.73
C PRO A 153 0.02 13.21 14.59
N ASN A 154 0.02 14.52 14.45
CA ASN A 154 -0.57 15.13 13.24
C ASN A 154 0.22 14.69 11.98
N PRO A 155 -0.40 14.71 10.79
CA PRO A 155 0.27 14.23 9.56
C PRO A 155 1.60 14.90 9.25
N VAL A 156 1.75 16.20 9.55
CA VAL A 156 3.02 16.93 9.28
C VAL A 156 4.15 16.43 10.17
N ASP A 157 3.90 16.25 11.47
CA ASP A 157 4.91 15.73 12.39
C ASP A 157 5.19 14.25 12.14
N GLY A 158 4.17 13.48 11.76
CA GLY A 158 4.33 12.11 11.30
C GLY A 158 5.25 12.01 10.07
N MET A 159 5.08 12.87 9.08
CA MET A 159 5.94 12.93 7.90
C MET A 159 7.38 13.33 8.27
N ARG A 160 7.56 14.33 9.14
CA ARG A 160 8.89 14.70 9.65
C ARG A 160 9.57 13.56 10.37
N THR A 161 8.83 12.83 11.20
CA THR A 161 9.33 11.63 11.90
C THR A 161 9.77 10.57 10.90
N PHE A 162 8.96 10.33 9.85
CA PHE A 162 9.25 9.34 8.83
C PHE A 162 10.54 9.69 8.07
N ILE A 163 10.63 10.89 7.52
CA ILE A 163 11.82 11.36 6.78
C ILE A 163 13.08 11.28 7.67
N THR A 164 12.99 11.76 8.92
CA THR A 164 14.12 11.72 9.85
C THR A 164 14.53 10.28 10.18
N GLY A 165 13.56 9.39 10.37
CA GLY A 165 13.81 7.98 10.64
C GLY A 165 14.45 7.26 9.46
N LEU A 166 13.95 7.48 8.24
CA LEU A 166 14.51 6.89 7.03
C LEU A 166 15.94 7.35 6.77
N ARG A 167 16.26 8.64 7.01
CA ARG A 167 17.64 9.15 6.94
C ARG A 167 18.56 8.42 7.91
N LYS A 168 18.11 8.20 9.15
CA LYS A 168 18.88 7.43 10.16
C LYS A 168 19.04 5.96 9.77
N ALA A 169 18.07 5.39 9.07
CA ALA A 169 18.12 4.04 8.51
C ALA A 169 18.95 3.96 7.21
N GLY A 170 19.59 5.05 6.78
CA GLY A 170 20.51 5.08 5.65
C GLY A 170 19.90 5.42 4.29
N VAL A 171 18.63 5.83 4.23
CA VAL A 171 18.05 6.33 2.98
C VAL A 171 18.63 7.71 2.67
N LYS A 172 19.13 7.89 1.45
CA LYS A 172 19.78 9.12 1.02
C LYS A 172 18.77 10.23 0.74
N ASP A 173 19.22 11.49 0.87
CA ASP A 173 18.40 12.68 0.68
C ASP A 173 17.87 12.86 -0.76
N ASP A 174 18.59 12.36 -1.75
CA ASP A 174 18.17 12.37 -3.15
C ASP A 174 17.09 11.33 -3.50
N VAL A 175 16.78 10.45 -2.56
CA VAL A 175 15.70 9.46 -2.64
C VAL A 175 14.44 9.95 -1.91
N LEU A 176 14.57 10.82 -0.90
CA LEU A 176 13.52 11.35 -0.05
C LEU A 176 12.95 12.68 -0.56
#